data_b3d8689e62e022ad5f890218267b8073
#
_entry.id   b3d8689e62e022ad5f890218267b8073
#
_cell.length_a   1.000
_cell.length_b   1.000
_cell.length_c   1.000
_cell.angle_alpha   90.00
_cell.angle_beta   90.00
_cell.angle_gamma   90.00
#
_symmetry.space_group_name_H-M   'P 1'
#
loop_
_entity.id
_entity.type
_entity.pdbx_description
1 polymer ?
#
loop_
_entity_poly.entity_id
_entity_poly.type
_entity_poly.pdbx_seq_one_letter_code
_entity_poly.pdbx_strand_id
1 'polypeptide(L)'
;MKRIFSVSVENRSGVLSKVSSLFARRGYNIESLTVGETHDPTISNMTIVSSGSPRDLEQIEKQLNKKLDVIKVRTFKEEESVSREVILVKIKYVAQNRSEIIEICQITKAEIVDTTDTNMILLLCDTPDRVDKFIDMVKKFNIVELDRTGTLAMKKCK
;
A
#
# COMPACT_ATOMS: atom_id res chain seq x y z
N MET A 1 -15.48 7.54 -5.15
CA MET A 1 -14.98 8.01 -3.84
C MET A 1 -14.07 6.91 -3.29
N LYS A 2 -12.90 7.28 -2.79
CA LYS A 2 -11.93 6.34 -2.21
C LYS A 2 -12.05 6.33 -0.68
N ARG A 3 -11.92 5.18 -0.04
CA ARG A 3 -11.98 5.01 1.42
C ARG A 3 -10.96 4.00 1.88
N ILE A 4 -10.41 4.26 3.06
CA ILE A 4 -9.45 3.38 3.74
C ILE A 4 -10.18 2.66 4.85
N PHE A 5 -10.06 1.34 4.86
CA PHE A 5 -10.57 0.45 5.90
C PHE A 5 -9.38 -0.09 6.69
N SER A 6 -9.33 0.20 7.98
CA SER A 6 -8.40 -0.42 8.93
C SER A 6 -9.16 -1.48 9.70
N VAL A 7 -8.81 -2.74 9.50
CA VAL A 7 -9.54 -3.89 10.01
C VAL A 7 -8.62 -4.70 10.91
N SER A 8 -8.92 -4.74 12.20
CA SER A 8 -8.27 -5.64 13.14
C SER A 8 -9.00 -6.98 13.13
N VAL A 9 -8.25 -8.05 12.93
CA VAL A 9 -8.79 -9.42 12.81
C VAL A 9 -8.02 -10.39 13.69
N GLU A 10 -8.64 -11.52 14.01
CA GLU A 10 -7.92 -12.64 14.60
C GLU A 10 -6.85 -13.17 13.61
N ASN A 11 -5.64 -13.37 14.13
CA ASN A 11 -4.54 -13.90 13.33
C ASN A 11 -4.65 -15.42 13.19
N ARG A 12 -5.56 -15.87 12.32
CA ARG A 12 -5.81 -17.28 12.03
C ARG A 12 -5.77 -17.55 10.53
N SER A 13 -5.47 -18.78 10.18
CA SER A 13 -5.54 -19.26 8.80
C SER A 13 -6.94 -19.03 8.21
N GLY A 14 -6.99 -18.55 6.96
CA GLY A 14 -8.21 -18.32 6.21
C GLY A 14 -8.94 -17.01 6.48
N VAL A 15 -8.55 -16.20 7.48
CA VAL A 15 -9.22 -14.93 7.78
C VAL A 15 -9.06 -13.93 6.64
N LEU A 16 -7.86 -13.80 6.07
CA LEU A 16 -7.63 -12.95 4.90
C LEU A 16 -8.51 -13.36 3.71
N SER A 17 -8.63 -14.66 3.46
CA SER A 17 -9.48 -15.20 2.40
C SER A 17 -10.97 -14.85 2.63
N LYS A 18 -11.46 -14.94 3.86
CA LYS A 18 -12.84 -14.56 4.20
C LYS A 18 -13.10 -13.06 4.00
N VAL A 19 -12.14 -12.21 4.36
CA VAL A 19 -12.25 -10.76 4.18
C VAL A 19 -12.21 -10.41 2.69
N SER A 20 -11.25 -10.90 1.92
CA SER A 20 -11.14 -10.63 0.49
C SER A 20 -12.34 -11.17 -0.31
N SER A 21 -12.86 -12.34 0.06
CA SER A 21 -14.06 -12.92 -0.55
C SER A 21 -15.31 -12.05 -0.39
N LEU A 22 -15.40 -11.26 0.68
CA LEU A 22 -16.49 -10.31 0.87
C LEU A 22 -16.50 -9.25 -0.24
N PHE A 23 -15.34 -8.71 -0.58
CA PHE A 23 -15.20 -7.73 -1.67
C PHE A 23 -15.50 -8.39 -3.03
N ALA A 24 -14.93 -9.56 -3.28
CA ALA A 24 -15.11 -10.30 -4.53
C ALA A 24 -16.59 -10.62 -4.82
N ARG A 25 -17.33 -11.15 -3.85
CA ARG A 25 -18.76 -11.51 -4.00
C ARG A 25 -19.66 -10.33 -4.33
N ARG A 26 -19.25 -9.13 -4.02
CA ARG A 26 -19.99 -7.89 -4.26
C ARG A 26 -19.46 -7.08 -5.46
N GLY A 27 -18.45 -7.61 -6.15
CA GLY A 27 -17.82 -6.93 -7.27
C GLY A 27 -17.05 -5.66 -6.88
N TYR A 28 -16.67 -5.53 -5.60
CA TYR A 28 -15.86 -4.40 -5.16
C TYR A 28 -14.38 -4.67 -5.39
N ASN A 29 -13.69 -3.73 -6.01
CA ASN A 29 -12.25 -3.84 -6.22
C ASN A 29 -11.46 -3.45 -4.98
N ILE A 30 -10.45 -4.24 -4.65
CA ILE A 30 -9.41 -3.89 -3.68
C ILE A 30 -8.26 -3.25 -4.45
N GLU A 31 -8.07 -1.94 -4.27
CA GLU A 31 -6.97 -1.21 -4.92
C GLU A 31 -5.63 -1.50 -4.24
N SER A 32 -5.65 -1.65 -2.92
CA SER A 32 -4.48 -1.89 -2.10
C SER A 32 -4.85 -2.69 -0.86
N LEU A 33 -4.00 -3.64 -0.50
CA LEU A 33 -4.16 -4.48 0.68
C LEU A 33 -2.81 -4.68 1.35
N THR A 34 -2.74 -4.28 2.62
CA THR A 34 -1.57 -4.49 3.48
C THR A 34 -2.02 -5.23 4.73
N VAL A 35 -1.34 -6.30 5.07
CA VAL A 35 -1.65 -7.14 6.23
C VAL A 35 -0.39 -7.38 7.04
N GLY A 36 -0.51 -7.27 8.36
CA GLY A 36 0.60 -7.57 9.26
C GLY A 36 0.12 -7.93 10.65
N GLU A 37 0.90 -8.75 11.32
CA GLU A 37 0.74 -9.08 12.73
C GLU A 37 0.98 -7.83 13.58
N THR A 38 0.26 -7.70 14.70
CA THR A 38 0.46 -6.60 15.65
C THR A 38 1.46 -7.01 16.75
N HIS A 39 1.63 -6.14 17.77
CA HIS A 39 2.39 -6.51 18.97
C HIS A 39 1.76 -7.67 19.75
N ASP A 40 0.49 -7.94 19.51
CA ASP A 40 -0.19 -9.16 19.95
C ASP A 40 -0.23 -10.15 18.77
N PRO A 41 0.50 -11.28 18.86
CA PRO A 41 0.59 -12.23 17.75
C PRO A 41 -0.75 -12.92 17.44
N THR A 42 -1.74 -12.80 18.28
CA THR A 42 -3.10 -13.32 18.02
C THR A 42 -3.95 -12.40 17.18
N ILE A 43 -3.47 -11.17 16.89
CA ILE A 43 -4.19 -10.12 16.17
C ILE A 43 -3.36 -9.64 14.98
N SER A 44 -3.99 -9.59 13.81
CA SER A 44 -3.46 -8.94 12.61
C SER A 44 -4.27 -7.70 12.26
N ASN A 45 -3.60 -6.69 11.70
CA ASN A 45 -4.24 -5.52 11.12
C ASN A 45 -4.15 -5.56 9.59
N MET A 46 -5.27 -5.25 8.95
CA MET A 46 -5.36 -5.09 7.50
C MET A 46 -5.65 -3.63 7.18
N THR A 47 -4.92 -3.04 6.24
CA THR A 47 -5.29 -1.78 5.61
C THR A 47 -5.79 -2.09 4.20
N ILE A 48 -7.06 -1.82 3.94
CA ILE A 48 -7.71 -2.08 2.66
C ILE A 48 -8.13 -0.75 2.05
N VAL A 49 -7.71 -0.49 0.83
CA VAL A 49 -8.15 0.68 0.05
C VAL A 49 -9.10 0.21 -1.03
N SER A 50 -10.28 0.80 -1.07
CA SER A 50 -11.30 0.49 -2.07
C SER A 50 -12.04 1.76 -2.49
N SER A 51 -12.46 1.80 -3.75
CA SER A 51 -13.25 2.87 -4.33
C SER A 51 -14.66 2.39 -4.68
N GLY A 52 -15.63 3.26 -4.53
CA GLY A 52 -17.01 2.97 -4.86
C GLY A 52 -17.94 4.12 -4.55
N SER A 53 -19.24 3.89 -4.72
CA SER A 53 -20.25 4.84 -4.26
C SER A 53 -20.27 4.92 -2.72
N PRO A 54 -20.76 6.01 -2.11
CA PRO A 54 -20.89 6.09 -0.65
C PRO A 54 -21.68 4.92 -0.06
N ARG A 55 -22.72 4.47 -0.76
CA ARG A 55 -23.55 3.34 -0.38
C ARG A 55 -22.77 2.02 -0.37
N ASP A 56 -21.94 1.80 -1.39
CA ASP A 56 -21.12 0.57 -1.49
C ASP A 56 -20.09 0.50 -0.36
N LEU A 57 -19.41 1.62 -0.11
CA LEU A 57 -18.39 1.69 0.95
C LEU A 57 -19.00 1.50 2.36
N GLU A 58 -20.21 2.04 2.59
CA GLU A 58 -20.95 1.79 3.83
C GLU A 58 -21.38 0.32 3.96
N GLN A 59 -21.80 -0.30 2.87
CA GLN A 59 -22.15 -1.73 2.87
C GLN A 59 -20.95 -2.62 3.17
N ILE A 60 -19.76 -2.31 2.61
CA ILE A 60 -18.52 -3.01 2.93
C ILE A 60 -18.25 -2.95 4.45
N GLU A 61 -18.31 -1.76 5.04
CA GLU A 61 -18.08 -1.55 6.47
C GLU A 61 -19.05 -2.38 7.33
N LYS A 62 -20.35 -2.33 7.01
CA LYS A 62 -21.38 -3.11 7.70
C LYS A 62 -21.13 -4.62 7.60
N GLN A 63 -20.70 -5.10 6.44
CA GLN A 63 -20.44 -6.52 6.22
C GLN A 63 -19.15 -7.00 6.91
N LEU A 64 -18.12 -6.15 6.95
CA LEU A 64 -16.89 -6.44 7.71
C LEU A 64 -17.21 -6.60 9.20
N ASN A 65 -17.97 -5.68 9.77
CA ASN A 65 -18.37 -5.72 11.18
C ASN A 65 -19.22 -6.95 11.56
N LYS A 66 -19.85 -7.63 10.59
CA LYS A 66 -20.61 -8.86 10.84
C LYS A 66 -19.78 -10.14 10.85
N LYS A 67 -18.49 -10.07 10.50
CA LYS A 67 -17.61 -11.24 10.47
C LYS A 67 -17.12 -11.57 11.88
N LEU A 68 -17.23 -12.85 12.26
CA LEU A 68 -16.79 -13.31 13.59
C LEU A 68 -15.30 -13.09 13.83
N ASP A 69 -14.47 -13.27 12.80
CA ASP A 69 -13.02 -13.10 12.90
C ASP A 69 -12.58 -11.62 12.91
N VAL A 70 -13.51 -10.67 12.70
CA VAL A 70 -13.23 -9.22 12.70
C VAL A 70 -13.47 -8.65 14.08
N ILE A 71 -12.41 -8.12 14.69
CA ILE A 71 -12.43 -7.55 16.03
C ILE A 71 -12.89 -6.09 15.97
N LYS A 72 -12.37 -5.33 14.99
CA LYS A 72 -12.66 -3.91 14.86
C LYS A 72 -12.49 -3.43 13.42
N VAL A 73 -13.43 -2.61 12.96
CA VAL A 73 -13.33 -1.89 11.69
C VAL A 73 -13.29 -0.39 11.98
N ARG A 74 -12.36 0.31 11.36
CA ARG A 74 -12.29 1.76 11.32
C ARG A 74 -12.24 2.19 9.87
N THR A 75 -12.99 3.24 9.53
CA THR A 75 -12.98 3.83 8.19
C THR A 75 -12.60 5.28 8.27
N PHE A 76 -11.82 5.74 7.30
CA PHE A 76 -11.41 7.14 7.23
C PHE A 76 -11.05 7.53 5.80
N LYS A 77 -11.10 8.82 5.53
CA LYS A 77 -10.65 9.39 4.27
C LYS A 77 -9.15 9.63 4.28
N GLU A 78 -8.57 9.86 3.10
CA GLU A 78 -7.12 10.12 2.98
C GLU A 78 -6.67 11.31 3.83
N GLU A 79 -7.43 12.43 3.81
CA GLU A 79 -7.11 13.63 4.58
C GLU A 79 -7.14 13.43 6.10
N GLU A 80 -7.85 12.41 6.59
CA GLU A 80 -7.95 12.07 8.01
C GLU A 80 -6.86 11.09 8.47
N SER A 81 -6.00 10.65 7.55
CA SER A 81 -5.02 9.59 7.80
C SER A 81 -3.58 10.06 7.65
N VAL A 82 -2.69 9.32 8.30
CA VAL A 82 -1.28 9.23 7.95
C VAL A 82 -1.10 7.94 7.15
N SER A 83 -0.67 8.05 5.91
CA SER A 83 -0.45 6.90 5.03
C SER A 83 1.00 6.83 4.57
N ARG A 84 1.49 5.61 4.43
CA ARG A 84 2.80 5.30 3.87
C ARG A 84 2.71 4.07 2.98
N GLU A 85 3.57 4.04 2.00
CA GLU A 85 3.77 2.92 1.10
C GLU A 85 5.27 2.72 0.87
N VAL A 86 5.71 1.49 0.77
CA VAL A 86 7.09 1.16 0.42
C VAL A 86 7.10 0.61 -1.00
N ILE A 87 8.05 1.07 -1.80
CA ILE A 87 8.29 0.60 -3.16
C ILE A 87 9.75 0.17 -3.33
N LEU A 88 9.95 -0.94 -4.02
CA LEU A 88 11.24 -1.37 -4.56
C LEU A 88 11.15 -1.34 -6.08
N VAL A 89 12.07 -0.64 -6.73
CA VAL A 89 12.15 -0.54 -8.19
C VAL A 89 13.54 -0.92 -8.66
N LYS A 90 13.63 -1.94 -9.50
CA LYS A 90 14.83 -2.30 -10.22
C LYS A 90 14.80 -1.66 -11.61
N ILE A 91 15.79 -0.84 -11.90
CA ILE A 91 15.95 -0.17 -13.20
C ILE A 91 17.25 -0.56 -13.87
N LYS A 92 17.24 -0.60 -15.20
CA LYS A 92 18.47 -0.62 -16.00
C LYS A 92 19.00 0.80 -16.18
N TYR A 93 20.31 0.96 -16.12
CA TYR A 93 20.95 2.24 -16.39
C TYR A 93 22.23 2.08 -17.20
N VAL A 94 22.67 3.19 -17.78
CA VAL A 94 23.95 3.34 -18.45
C VAL A 94 24.74 4.48 -17.80
N ALA A 95 26.03 4.53 -18.02
CA ALA A 95 26.91 5.52 -17.38
C ALA A 95 26.43 6.97 -17.56
N GLN A 96 25.83 7.29 -18.72
CA GLN A 96 25.37 8.63 -19.06
C GLN A 96 24.20 9.12 -18.20
N ASN A 97 23.31 8.22 -17.75
CA ASN A 97 22.13 8.59 -16.96
C ASN A 97 22.28 8.32 -15.47
N ARG A 98 23.44 7.82 -15.03
CA ARG A 98 23.70 7.50 -13.62
C ARG A 98 23.53 8.72 -12.70
N SER A 99 24.08 9.87 -13.10
CA SER A 99 23.99 11.12 -12.33
C SER A 99 22.54 11.60 -12.17
N GLU A 100 21.73 11.49 -13.24
CA GLU A 100 20.32 11.85 -13.21
C GLU A 100 19.51 10.96 -12.24
N ILE A 101 19.81 9.66 -12.20
CA ILE A 101 19.17 8.74 -11.24
C ILE A 101 19.52 9.13 -9.80
N ILE A 102 20.79 9.43 -9.54
CA ILE A 102 21.26 9.86 -8.21
C ILE A 102 20.56 11.16 -7.79
N GLU A 103 20.42 12.12 -8.71
CA GLU A 103 19.71 13.37 -8.45
C GLU A 103 18.23 13.13 -8.11
N ILE A 104 17.54 12.27 -8.84
CA ILE A 104 16.16 11.87 -8.55
C ILE A 104 16.07 11.26 -7.15
N CYS A 105 16.99 10.36 -6.78
CA CYS A 105 17.03 9.77 -5.45
C CYS A 105 17.24 10.83 -4.36
N GLN A 106 18.12 11.80 -4.57
CA GLN A 106 18.35 12.89 -3.62
C GLN A 106 17.11 13.77 -3.44
N ILE A 107 16.45 14.17 -4.52
CA ILE A 107 15.24 15.01 -4.49
C ILE A 107 14.08 14.29 -3.80
N THR A 108 13.89 13.01 -4.11
CA THR A 108 12.78 12.21 -3.59
C THR A 108 13.07 11.58 -2.23
N LYS A 109 14.33 11.59 -1.79
CA LYS A 109 14.86 10.87 -0.62
C LYS A 109 14.73 9.35 -0.77
N ALA A 110 14.81 8.85 -2.01
CA ALA A 110 14.92 7.43 -2.27
C ALA A 110 16.33 6.93 -1.96
N GLU A 111 16.43 5.68 -1.54
CA GLU A 111 17.69 5.01 -1.25
C GLU A 111 18.09 4.08 -2.39
N ILE A 112 19.38 4.06 -2.73
CA ILE A 112 19.94 3.04 -3.61
C ILE A 112 20.37 1.89 -2.71
N VAL A 113 19.61 0.78 -2.72
CA VAL A 113 19.83 -0.34 -1.81
C VAL A 113 20.70 -1.44 -2.42
N ASP A 114 20.77 -1.48 -3.74
CA ASP A 114 21.69 -2.39 -4.47
C ASP A 114 22.05 -1.77 -5.83
N THR A 115 23.26 -2.04 -6.29
CA THR A 115 23.74 -1.54 -7.59
C THR A 115 24.77 -2.48 -8.21
N THR A 116 24.68 -2.63 -9.53
CA THR A 116 25.67 -3.28 -10.39
C THR A 116 26.09 -2.32 -11.50
N ASP A 117 26.88 -2.74 -12.44
CA ASP A 117 27.28 -1.89 -13.58
C ASP A 117 26.12 -1.52 -14.51
N THR A 118 25.02 -2.28 -14.48
CA THR A 118 23.90 -2.15 -15.41
C THR A 118 22.53 -1.98 -14.74
N ASN A 119 22.41 -2.28 -13.46
CA ASN A 119 21.14 -2.24 -12.74
C ASN A 119 21.29 -1.54 -11.38
N MET A 120 20.23 -0.86 -10.95
CA MET A 120 20.07 -0.34 -9.60
C MET A 120 18.73 -0.76 -9.03
N ILE A 121 18.70 -1.04 -7.73
CA ILE A 121 17.46 -1.19 -6.95
C ILE A 121 17.31 0.04 -6.08
N LEU A 122 16.18 0.73 -6.27
CA LEU A 122 15.80 1.93 -5.55
C LEU A 122 14.68 1.61 -4.57
N LEU A 123 14.76 2.11 -3.35
CA LEU A 123 13.76 2.00 -2.30
C LEU A 123 13.22 3.39 -1.96
N LEU A 124 11.91 3.52 -1.89
CA LEU A 124 11.24 4.71 -1.37
C LEU A 124 10.13 4.31 -0.40
N CYS A 125 10.07 4.98 0.75
CA CYS A 125 8.96 4.92 1.69
C CYS A 125 8.36 6.33 1.82
N ASP A 126 7.17 6.55 1.24
CA ASP A 126 6.52 7.86 1.27
C ASP A 126 4.98 7.72 1.17
N THR A 127 4.28 8.83 1.03
CA THR A 127 2.84 8.82 0.74
C THR A 127 2.57 8.22 -0.65
N PRO A 128 1.40 7.58 -0.87
CA PRO A 128 1.06 6.99 -2.18
C PRO A 128 1.27 7.94 -3.35
N ASP A 129 0.83 9.20 -3.24
CA ASP A 129 1.01 10.21 -4.29
C ASP A 129 2.48 10.50 -4.62
N ARG A 130 3.35 10.51 -3.61
CA ARG A 130 4.79 10.74 -3.82
C ARG A 130 5.46 9.51 -4.41
N VAL A 131 4.99 8.31 -4.05
CA VAL A 131 5.43 7.06 -4.67
C VAL A 131 5.04 7.05 -6.15
N ASP A 132 3.83 7.44 -6.52
CA ASP A 132 3.39 7.51 -7.92
C ASP A 132 4.23 8.53 -8.72
N LYS A 133 4.51 9.71 -8.16
CA LYS A 133 5.40 10.69 -8.78
C LYS A 133 6.82 10.16 -8.97
N PHE A 134 7.34 9.42 -7.99
CA PHE A 134 8.65 8.79 -8.11
C PHE A 134 8.69 7.75 -9.23
N ILE A 135 7.67 6.91 -9.34
CA ILE A 135 7.54 5.95 -10.46
C ILE A 135 7.55 6.69 -11.80
N ASP A 136 6.80 7.79 -11.92
CA ASP A 136 6.78 8.61 -13.14
C ASP A 136 8.15 9.18 -13.50
N MET A 137 8.96 9.53 -12.51
CA MET A 137 10.32 10.00 -12.74
C MET A 137 11.27 8.91 -13.23
N VAL A 138 11.13 7.68 -12.69
CA VAL A 138 12.09 6.58 -12.98
C VAL A 138 11.67 5.70 -14.14
N LYS A 139 10.41 5.73 -14.59
CA LYS A 139 9.91 4.88 -15.68
C LYS A 139 10.65 5.05 -17.01
N LYS A 140 11.29 6.21 -17.24
CA LYS A 140 12.11 6.46 -18.43
C LYS A 140 13.40 5.65 -18.47
N PHE A 141 13.87 5.08 -17.35
CA PHE A 141 15.11 4.31 -17.25
C PHE A 141 14.92 2.80 -17.44
N ASN A 142 13.83 2.36 -18.01
CA ASN A 142 13.55 0.94 -18.23
C ASN A 142 13.43 0.14 -16.91
N ILE A 143 12.23 0.14 -16.35
CA ILE A 143 11.88 -0.65 -15.16
C ILE A 143 11.94 -2.14 -15.50
N VAL A 144 12.77 -2.89 -14.79
CA VAL A 144 12.91 -4.34 -14.92
C VAL A 144 11.91 -5.04 -14.00
N GLU A 145 11.76 -4.52 -12.78
CA GLU A 145 10.92 -5.10 -11.74
C GLU A 145 10.45 -3.99 -10.80
N LEU A 146 9.22 -4.10 -10.32
CA LEU A 146 8.63 -3.13 -9.41
C LEU A 146 7.70 -3.85 -8.44
N ASP A 147 7.97 -3.70 -7.13
CA ASP A 147 7.15 -4.22 -6.05
C ASP A 147 6.66 -3.10 -5.14
N ARG A 148 5.40 -3.16 -4.75
CA ARG A 148 4.74 -2.21 -3.84
C ARG A 148 4.10 -2.96 -2.69
N THR A 149 4.20 -2.44 -1.48
CA THR A 149 3.49 -2.99 -0.31
C THR A 149 1.99 -2.75 -0.38
N GLY A 150 1.55 -1.73 -1.10
CA GLY A 150 0.25 -1.12 -0.89
C GLY A 150 0.24 -0.15 0.29
N THR A 151 -0.88 0.53 0.47
CA THR A 151 -1.02 1.61 1.46
C THR A 151 -1.16 1.05 2.86
N LEU A 152 -0.22 1.38 3.73
CA LEU A 152 -0.39 1.29 5.19
C LEU A 152 -0.93 2.63 5.69
N ALA A 153 -2.01 2.62 6.46
CA ALA A 153 -2.61 3.87 6.94
C ALA A 153 -3.14 3.76 8.37
N MET A 154 -3.07 4.88 9.06
CA MET A 154 -3.58 5.05 10.42
C MET A 154 -4.27 6.39 10.54
N LYS A 155 -5.34 6.47 11.32
CA LYS A 155 -6.01 7.75 11.58
C LYS A 155 -5.07 8.72 12.29
N LYS A 156 -5.10 9.99 11.88
CA LYS A 156 -4.32 11.05 12.54
C LYS A 156 -4.68 11.15 14.02
N CYS A 157 -3.69 11.51 14.83
CA CYS A 157 -3.94 11.93 16.21
C CYS A 157 -4.81 13.19 16.21
N LYS A 158 -5.68 13.30 17.20
CA LYS A 158 -6.49 14.49 17.42
C LYS A 158 -5.69 15.54 18.17
#